data_5732bcc51e8fc5affc4690879cfd91f7
#
_entry.id   5732bcc51e8fc5affc4690879cfd91f7
#
_cell.length_a   1.000
_cell.length_b   1.000
_cell.length_c   1.000
_cell.angle_alpha   90.00
_cell.angle_beta   90.00
_cell.angle_gamma   90.00
#
_symmetry.space_group_name_H-M   'P 1'
#
loop_
_entity.id
_entity.type
_entity.pdbx_description
1 polymer ?
#
loop_
_entity_poly.entity_id
_entity_poly.type
_entity_poly.pdbx_seq_one_letter_code
_entity_poly.pdbx_strand_id
1 'polypeptide(L)'
;MTVSKRLKMGLIGDNISRTRLPAALKIMCNEHNLAFSFTPIDSAEDDTFDFDMTLSRILAEGWDGVTVTHPFKLDAARAAGDHAPLGADGVRLAASNLLTFTDPIKAYNTDYSGFIHMWNTLSYTSPGQVA
;
A
#
# COMPACT_ATOMS: atom_id res chain seq x y z
N MET A 1 17.28 26.61 6.64
CA MET A 1 17.41 25.21 7.02
C MET A 1 16.12 24.46 6.67
N THR A 2 16.26 23.46 5.86
CA THR A 2 15.12 22.64 5.46
C THR A 2 14.82 21.61 6.54
N VAL A 3 13.58 21.59 7.01
CA VAL A 3 13.11 20.55 7.89
C VAL A 3 12.83 19.30 7.06
N SER A 4 13.50 18.21 7.36
CA SER A 4 13.24 16.93 6.68
C SER A 4 11.82 16.48 6.98
N LYS A 5 11.03 16.30 5.93
CA LYS A 5 9.73 15.71 6.08
C LYS A 5 9.90 14.23 6.44
N ARG A 6 9.10 13.74 7.38
CA ARG A 6 9.12 12.34 7.79
C ARG A 6 7.96 11.60 7.18
N LEU A 7 8.24 10.45 6.60
CA LEU A 7 7.24 9.52 6.14
C LEU A 7 7.06 8.43 7.19
N LYS A 8 5.90 8.37 7.80
CA LYS A 8 5.56 7.36 8.81
C LYS A 8 4.61 6.34 8.21
N MET A 9 5.10 5.14 8.01
CA MET A 9 4.38 4.06 7.36
C MET A 9 4.60 2.72 8.05
N GLY A 10 3.96 1.70 7.54
CA GLY A 10 4.14 0.34 8.00
C GLY A 10 3.53 -0.67 7.07
N LEU A 11 3.43 -1.90 7.53
CA LEU A 11 2.81 -3.01 6.80
C LEU A 11 1.92 -3.79 7.75
N ILE A 12 0.69 -4.03 7.35
CA ILE A 12 -0.26 -4.89 8.06
C ILE A 12 -0.42 -6.19 7.29
N GLY A 13 -0.26 -7.32 7.97
CA GLY A 13 -0.48 -8.63 7.36
C GLY A 13 0.02 -9.77 8.23
N ASP A 14 -0.16 -10.99 7.75
CA ASP A 14 0.30 -12.20 8.41
C ASP A 14 1.72 -12.55 7.99
N ASN A 15 2.55 -12.96 8.94
CA ASN A 15 3.89 -13.50 8.67
C ASN A 15 4.77 -12.56 7.85
N ILE A 16 4.83 -11.30 8.25
CA ILE A 16 5.51 -10.25 7.49
C ILE A 16 6.93 -9.96 7.96
N SER A 17 7.48 -10.76 8.87
CA SER A 17 8.80 -10.49 9.46
C SER A 17 9.95 -10.50 8.45
N ARG A 18 9.79 -11.17 7.31
CA ARG A 18 10.83 -11.28 6.28
C ARG A 18 10.60 -10.36 5.09
N THR A 19 9.69 -9.41 5.20
CA THR A 19 9.42 -8.49 4.09
C THR A 19 10.65 -7.65 3.76
N ARG A 20 10.86 -7.40 2.47
CA ARG A 20 11.92 -6.51 1.99
C ARG A 20 11.43 -5.08 1.75
N LEU A 21 10.16 -4.85 1.99
CA LEU A 21 9.53 -3.56 1.74
C LEU A 21 10.20 -2.41 2.51
N PRO A 22 10.52 -2.53 3.81
CA PRO A 22 11.16 -1.42 4.51
C PRO A 22 12.48 -1.00 3.89
N ALA A 23 13.30 -1.96 3.44
CA ALA A 23 14.57 -1.65 2.79
C ALA A 23 14.37 -0.89 1.48
N ALA A 24 13.41 -1.33 0.66
CA ALA A 24 13.10 -0.67 -0.60
C ALA A 24 12.56 0.75 -0.38
N LEU A 25 11.63 0.93 0.56
CA LEU A 25 11.08 2.24 0.88
C LEU A 25 12.12 3.18 1.45
N LYS A 26 13.04 2.66 2.25
CA LYS A 26 14.13 3.48 2.81
C LYS A 26 15.01 4.06 1.70
N ILE A 27 15.35 3.25 0.70
CA ILE A 27 16.13 3.71 -0.46
C ILE A 27 15.37 4.82 -1.18
N MET A 28 14.09 4.62 -1.46
CA MET A 28 13.26 5.61 -2.15
C MET A 28 13.15 6.91 -1.34
N CYS A 29 12.97 6.82 -0.04
CA CYS A 29 12.89 8.00 0.83
C CYS A 29 14.20 8.76 0.84
N ASN A 30 15.33 8.05 0.89
CA ASN A 30 16.65 8.70 0.86
C ASN A 30 16.86 9.48 -0.44
N GLU A 31 16.38 8.96 -1.57
CA GLU A 31 16.48 9.65 -2.86
C GLU A 31 15.67 10.96 -2.89
N HIS A 32 14.64 11.05 -2.07
CA HIS A 32 13.76 12.21 -2.00
C HIS A 32 13.98 13.06 -0.75
N ASN A 33 15.06 12.83 -0.02
CA ASN A 33 15.39 13.55 1.21
C ASN A 33 14.29 13.47 2.26
N LEU A 34 13.62 12.31 2.36
CA LEU A 34 12.59 12.05 3.34
C LEU A 34 13.16 11.21 4.48
N ALA A 35 12.90 11.63 5.72
CA ALA A 35 13.11 10.76 6.86
C ALA A 35 12.06 9.65 6.84
N PHE A 36 12.42 8.45 7.26
CA PHE A 36 11.56 7.28 7.10
C PHE A 36 11.40 6.54 8.43
N SER A 37 10.16 6.23 8.76
CA SER A 37 9.80 5.43 9.91
C SER A 37 8.86 4.32 9.45
N PHE A 38 9.18 3.07 9.80
CA PHE A 38 8.41 1.90 9.37
C PHE A 38 8.11 1.01 10.57
N THR A 39 6.84 0.66 10.74
CA THR A 39 6.39 -0.23 11.80
C THR A 39 5.62 -1.40 11.21
N PRO A 40 6.12 -2.63 11.33
CA PRO A 40 5.36 -3.81 10.94
C PRO A 40 4.27 -4.12 11.96
N ILE A 41 3.10 -4.50 11.48
CA ILE A 41 1.98 -4.96 12.32
C ILE A 41 1.65 -6.38 11.85
N ASP A 42 2.24 -7.37 12.49
CA ASP A 42 2.05 -8.78 12.16
C ASP A 42 0.83 -9.29 12.91
N SER A 43 -0.17 -9.75 12.17
CA SER A 43 -1.42 -10.25 12.74
C SER A 43 -1.40 -11.77 12.97
N ALA A 44 -0.36 -12.46 12.50
CA ALA A 44 -0.20 -13.90 12.76
C ALA A 44 -0.10 -14.12 14.28
N GLU A 45 -0.75 -15.13 14.78
CA GLU A 45 -0.73 -15.48 16.20
C GLU A 45 -1.39 -14.44 17.14
N ASP A 46 -2.05 -13.44 16.60
CA ASP A 46 -2.80 -12.45 17.40
C ASP A 46 -4.31 -12.69 17.19
N ASP A 47 -4.90 -13.46 18.08
CA ASP A 47 -6.32 -13.80 18.02
C ASP A 47 -7.23 -12.60 18.25
N THR A 48 -6.69 -11.50 18.79
CA THR A 48 -7.46 -10.29 19.07
C THR A 48 -7.31 -9.23 17.97
N PHE A 49 -6.56 -9.53 16.91
CA PHE A 49 -6.32 -8.56 15.85
C PHE A 49 -7.62 -8.16 15.16
N ASP A 50 -7.83 -6.86 15.02
CA ASP A 50 -8.97 -6.27 14.32
C ASP A 50 -8.45 -5.19 13.39
N PHE A 51 -8.71 -5.36 12.10
CA PHE A 51 -8.18 -4.44 11.08
C PHE A 51 -8.72 -3.01 11.26
N ASP A 52 -10.03 -2.87 11.49
CA ASP A 52 -10.66 -1.56 11.61
C ASP A 52 -10.18 -0.81 12.86
N MET A 53 -10.04 -1.51 13.97
CA MET A 53 -9.50 -0.92 15.20
C MET A 53 -8.04 -0.51 15.02
N THR A 54 -7.26 -1.36 14.36
CA THR A 54 -5.85 -1.06 14.05
C THR A 54 -5.76 0.18 13.17
N LEU A 55 -6.60 0.26 12.15
CA LEU A 55 -6.64 1.40 11.24
C LEU A 55 -6.97 2.70 11.98
N SER A 56 -7.97 2.66 12.86
CA SER A 56 -8.34 3.82 13.69
C SER A 56 -7.17 4.27 14.58
N ARG A 57 -6.44 3.32 15.15
CA ARG A 57 -5.30 3.60 16.01
C ARG A 57 -4.17 4.30 15.24
N ILE A 58 -3.79 3.76 14.08
CA ILE A 58 -2.69 4.34 13.31
C ILE A 58 -3.05 5.70 12.72
N LEU A 59 -4.32 5.90 12.37
CA LEU A 59 -4.81 7.22 11.97
C LEU A 59 -4.64 8.24 13.10
N ALA A 60 -5.01 7.86 14.33
CA ALA A 60 -4.87 8.72 15.50
C ALA A 60 -3.40 8.99 15.83
N GLU A 61 -2.50 8.07 15.53
CA GLU A 61 -1.07 8.22 15.73
C GLU A 61 -0.38 9.10 14.66
N GLY A 62 -1.12 9.53 13.64
CA GLY A 62 -0.58 10.44 12.64
C GLY A 62 0.26 9.77 11.56
N TRP A 63 0.01 8.52 11.24
CA TRP A 63 0.69 7.86 10.12
C TRP A 63 0.31 8.50 8.79
N ASP A 64 1.23 8.49 7.84
CA ASP A 64 0.99 9.01 6.49
C ASP A 64 0.27 8.01 5.59
N GLY A 65 0.46 6.74 5.86
CA GLY A 65 -0.17 5.67 5.13
C GLY A 65 0.23 4.32 5.69
N VAL A 66 -0.28 3.25 5.08
CA VAL A 66 0.08 1.90 5.47
C VAL A 66 -0.01 0.99 4.25
N THR A 67 0.95 0.10 4.11
CA THR A 67 0.87 -1.00 3.15
C THR A 67 0.12 -2.17 3.79
N VAL A 68 -0.54 -2.96 2.95
CA VAL A 68 -1.40 -4.05 3.42
C VAL A 68 -1.14 -5.28 2.57
N THR A 69 -1.01 -6.43 3.21
CA THR A 69 -0.86 -7.70 2.52
C THR A 69 -1.86 -8.72 3.06
N HIS A 70 -1.76 -9.95 2.58
CA HIS A 70 -2.65 -11.04 2.99
C HIS A 70 -2.76 -11.11 4.53
N PRO A 71 -3.96 -11.27 5.08
CA PRO A 71 -5.25 -11.47 4.42
C PRO A 71 -6.14 -10.23 4.36
N PHE A 72 -5.60 -9.01 4.45
CA PHE A 72 -6.38 -7.78 4.68
C PHE A 72 -6.56 -6.89 3.47
N LYS A 73 -6.19 -7.33 2.26
CA LYS A 73 -6.31 -6.47 1.07
C LYS A 73 -7.76 -6.11 0.74
N LEU A 74 -8.71 -7.00 1.03
CA LEU A 74 -10.14 -6.70 0.87
C LEU A 74 -10.60 -5.65 1.88
N ASP A 75 -10.17 -5.79 3.13
CA ASP A 75 -10.50 -4.83 4.19
C ASP A 75 -9.95 -3.45 3.86
N ALA A 76 -8.74 -3.38 3.30
CA ALA A 76 -8.14 -2.11 2.90
C ALA A 76 -8.95 -1.41 1.81
N ALA A 77 -9.38 -2.14 0.77
CA ALA A 77 -10.22 -1.57 -0.27
C ALA A 77 -11.55 -1.07 0.29
N ARG A 78 -12.15 -1.84 1.18
CA ARG A 78 -13.41 -1.48 1.84
C ARG A 78 -13.28 -0.21 2.67
N ALA A 79 -12.15 -0.04 3.35
CA ALA A 79 -11.90 1.15 4.18
C ALA A 79 -11.90 2.45 3.37
N ALA A 80 -11.49 2.40 2.11
CA ALA A 80 -11.47 3.57 1.23
C ALA A 80 -12.81 3.82 0.54
N GLY A 81 -13.72 2.84 0.52
CA GLY A 81 -15.05 2.99 -0.08
C GLY A 81 -15.00 3.48 -1.52
N ASP A 82 -15.57 4.66 -1.78
CA ASP A 82 -15.60 5.26 -3.11
C ASP A 82 -14.22 5.65 -3.65
N HIS A 83 -13.20 5.63 -2.80
CA HIS A 83 -11.82 5.93 -3.17
C HIS A 83 -10.95 4.68 -3.30
N ALA A 84 -11.57 3.51 -3.38
CA ALA A 84 -10.89 2.27 -3.70
C ALA A 84 -10.31 2.33 -5.12
N PRO A 85 -9.24 1.55 -5.40
CA PRO A 85 -8.58 1.65 -6.71
C PRO A 85 -9.51 1.21 -7.85
N LEU A 86 -9.31 1.82 -9.02
CA LEU A 86 -10.04 1.49 -10.23
C LEU A 86 -9.24 0.54 -11.10
N GLY A 87 -9.91 -0.46 -11.65
CA GLY A 87 -9.37 -1.29 -12.71
C GLY A 87 -9.35 -0.55 -14.06
N ALA A 88 -8.75 -1.19 -15.06
CA ALA A 88 -8.64 -0.62 -16.41
C ALA A 88 -9.99 -0.34 -17.06
N ASP A 89 -11.01 -1.07 -16.65
CA ASP A 89 -12.39 -0.92 -17.13
C ASP A 89 -13.19 0.13 -16.35
N GLY A 90 -12.58 0.82 -15.39
CA GLY A 90 -13.25 1.81 -14.56
C GLY A 90 -14.06 1.23 -13.40
N VAL A 91 -14.01 -0.08 -13.20
CA VAL A 91 -14.70 -0.74 -12.09
C VAL A 91 -13.80 -0.75 -10.85
N ARG A 92 -14.37 -0.54 -9.67
CA ARG A 92 -13.62 -0.58 -8.41
C ARG A 92 -13.03 -1.96 -8.17
N LEU A 93 -11.74 -1.98 -7.82
CA LEU A 93 -11.07 -3.21 -7.42
C LEU A 93 -11.45 -3.56 -5.98
N ALA A 94 -11.61 -4.84 -5.72
CA ALA A 94 -12.00 -5.32 -4.38
C ALA A 94 -10.80 -5.45 -3.44
N ALA A 95 -9.58 -5.20 -3.91
CA ALA A 95 -8.37 -5.38 -3.11
C ALA A 95 -7.46 -4.17 -3.23
N SER A 96 -6.80 -3.83 -2.12
CA SER A 96 -5.82 -2.75 -2.06
C SER A 96 -4.61 -3.17 -1.24
N ASN A 97 -3.42 -2.77 -1.65
CA ASN A 97 -2.19 -3.03 -0.90
C ASN A 97 -1.58 -1.75 -0.31
N LEU A 98 -2.19 -0.61 -0.53
CA LEU A 98 -1.69 0.67 -0.01
C LEU A 98 -2.86 1.59 0.33
N LEU A 99 -2.85 2.11 1.54
CA LEU A 99 -3.74 3.17 1.97
C LEU A 99 -2.92 4.42 2.24
N THR A 100 -3.40 5.56 1.75
CA THR A 100 -2.84 6.87 2.11
C THR A 100 -3.85 7.61 2.98
N PHE A 101 -3.35 8.20 4.06
CA PHE A 101 -4.18 8.81 5.09
C PHE A 101 -4.37 10.30 4.81
N THR A 102 -4.89 10.58 3.63
CA THR A 102 -5.39 11.89 3.27
C THR A 102 -6.86 12.00 3.71
N ASP A 103 -7.46 13.14 3.57
CA ASP A 103 -8.89 13.32 3.84
C ASP A 103 -9.60 13.56 2.51
N PRO A 104 -10.31 12.54 1.97
CA PRO A 104 -10.58 11.20 2.54
C PRO A 104 -9.41 10.22 2.37
N ILE A 105 -9.50 9.07 3.05
CA ILE A 105 -8.56 7.97 2.86
C ILE A 105 -8.68 7.46 1.42
N LYS A 106 -7.53 7.26 0.78
CA LYS A 106 -7.46 6.70 -0.57
C LYS A 106 -6.74 5.36 -0.55
N ALA A 107 -7.14 4.48 -1.44
CA ALA A 107 -6.55 3.16 -1.58
C ALA A 107 -6.02 2.95 -2.98
N TYR A 108 -4.92 2.21 -3.06
CA TYR A 108 -4.24 1.89 -4.31
C TYR A 108 -3.96 0.39 -4.37
N ASN A 109 -3.88 -0.13 -5.58
CA ASN A 109 -3.41 -1.48 -5.80
C ASN A 109 -2.20 -1.43 -6.73
N THR A 110 -1.02 -1.38 -6.14
CA THR A 110 0.22 -1.24 -6.91
C THR A 110 0.60 -2.54 -7.62
N ASP A 111 0.13 -3.68 -7.14
CA ASP A 111 0.31 -4.95 -7.84
C ASP A 111 -0.44 -4.91 -9.17
N TYR A 112 -1.68 -4.43 -9.18
CA TYR A 112 -2.47 -4.29 -10.38
C TYR A 112 -1.89 -3.24 -11.33
N SER A 113 -1.62 -2.03 -10.83
CA SER A 113 -1.10 -0.95 -11.67
C SER A 113 0.28 -1.28 -12.23
N GLY A 114 1.13 -1.95 -11.44
CA GLY A 114 2.43 -2.42 -11.92
C GLY A 114 2.30 -3.47 -13.00
N PHE A 115 1.36 -4.41 -12.87
CA PHE A 115 1.09 -5.42 -13.89
C PHE A 115 0.61 -4.77 -15.19
N ILE A 116 -0.34 -3.84 -15.12
CA ILE A 116 -0.86 -3.14 -16.30
C ILE A 116 0.24 -2.35 -16.99
N HIS A 117 1.09 -1.68 -16.21
CA HIS A 117 2.23 -0.95 -16.78
C HIS A 117 3.16 -1.88 -17.55
N MET A 118 3.51 -3.02 -16.96
CA MET A 118 4.36 -4.02 -17.60
C MET A 118 3.70 -4.58 -18.87
N TRP A 119 2.42 -4.92 -18.79
CA TRP A 119 1.66 -5.43 -19.93
C TRP A 119 1.68 -4.45 -21.10
N ASN A 120 1.42 -3.18 -20.85
CA ASN A 120 1.41 -2.14 -21.87
C ASN A 120 2.80 -1.96 -22.48
N THR A 121 3.85 -2.04 -21.68
CA THR A 121 5.23 -1.96 -22.15
C THR A 121 5.56 -3.12 -23.11
N LEU A 122 5.20 -4.34 -22.73
CA LEU A 122 5.44 -5.53 -23.54
C LEU A 122 4.65 -5.50 -24.86
N SER A 123 3.39 -5.12 -24.79
CA SER A 123 2.51 -5.03 -25.95
C SER A 123 3.01 -3.96 -26.94
N TYR A 124 3.53 -2.87 -26.42
CA TYR A 124 4.08 -1.79 -27.24
C TYR A 124 5.34 -2.20 -27.96
N THR A 125 6.22 -2.94 -27.29
CA THR A 125 7.51 -3.35 -27.88
C THR A 125 7.39 -4.49 -28.89
N SER A 126 6.32 -5.29 -28.84
CA SER A 126 6.12 -6.44 -29.71
C SER A 126 4.67 -6.57 -30.18
N PRO A 127 4.12 -5.53 -30.84
CA PRO A 127 2.69 -5.52 -31.15
C PRO A 127 2.27 -6.61 -32.13
N GLY A 128 3.15 -7.09 -32.97
CA GLY A 128 2.83 -8.14 -33.96
C GLY A 128 2.96 -9.56 -33.43
N GLN A 129 3.36 -9.74 -32.18
CA GLN A 129 3.61 -11.05 -31.57
C GLN A 129 2.63 -11.39 -30.46
N VAL A 130 1.71 -10.51 -30.17
CA VAL A 130 0.68 -10.76 -29.15
C VAL A 130 -0.37 -11.64 -29.82
N ALA A 131 -0.40 -12.88 -29.39
CA ALA A 131 -1.36 -13.85 -29.90
C ALA A 131 -2.70 -13.70 -29.18
#